data_7cc5554acc0ce4bc11d3632dd7f8263f
#
_entry.id   7cc5554acc0ce4bc11d3632dd7f8263f
#
_cell.length_a   1.000
_cell.length_b   1.000
_cell.length_c   1.000
_cell.angle_alpha   90.00
_cell.angle_beta   90.00
_cell.angle_gamma   90.00
#
_symmetry.space_group_name_H-M   'P 1'
#
loop_
_entity.id
_entity.type
_entity.pdbx_description
1 polymer ?
#
loop_
_entity_poly.entity_id
_entity_poly.type
_entity_poly.pdbx_seq_one_letter_code
_entity_poly.pdbx_strand_id
1 'polypeptide(L)'
;QPGTDYRFQVLVNGERVVLGIDTLLQRFTTQPLWQYRFDPPSFTVALGSCAFINETEFDRPGRPYGGGYEIFDGIAELEPDLMLWLGDNVYFREVDFYSRSGMQHRYSHMRRVPELQRLLGTCPHYAMWDDHDYGPDNSDASWIHKDWAAQTFGEFWANPSQGLPALQNQGVTTSFKFHDVDFFLLDNRSFRVNHDNVTQQPQVLGPEQVDWLMQALQY
;
A
#
# COMPACT_ATOMS: atom_id res chain seq x y z
N GLN A 1 2.06 -25.12 -3.69
CA GLN A 1 1.91 -26.06 -2.56
C GLN A 1 2.24 -25.29 -1.28
N PRO A 2 1.62 -25.62 -0.12
CA PRO A 2 1.98 -24.98 1.15
C PRO A 2 3.43 -25.23 1.53
N GLY A 3 4.08 -24.25 2.20
CA GLY A 3 5.46 -24.35 2.67
C GLY A 3 6.48 -24.62 1.57
N THR A 4 6.28 -24.06 0.39
CA THR A 4 7.10 -24.33 -0.79
C THR A 4 7.80 -23.07 -1.26
N ASP A 5 9.11 -23.19 -1.51
CA ASP A 5 9.91 -22.12 -2.10
C ASP A 5 9.70 -22.07 -3.62
N TYR A 6 9.40 -20.87 -4.11
CA TYR A 6 9.26 -20.58 -5.52
C TYR A 6 10.29 -19.54 -5.96
N ARG A 7 10.78 -19.70 -7.18
CA ARG A 7 11.51 -18.67 -7.90
C ARG A 7 10.70 -18.22 -9.09
N PHE A 8 10.72 -16.95 -9.39
CA PHE A 8 10.00 -16.40 -10.53
C PHE A 8 10.92 -15.55 -11.42
N GLN A 9 10.51 -15.33 -12.64
CA GLN A 9 11.11 -14.37 -13.56
C GLN A 9 9.99 -13.60 -14.26
N VAL A 10 10.25 -12.33 -14.56
CA VAL A 10 9.32 -11.49 -15.30
C VAL A 10 9.73 -11.50 -16.79
N LEU A 11 8.76 -11.78 -17.66
CA LEU A 11 8.92 -11.73 -19.10
C LEU A 11 8.01 -10.65 -19.66
N VAL A 12 8.55 -9.79 -20.53
CA VAL A 12 7.77 -8.81 -21.30
C VAL A 12 7.99 -9.13 -22.78
N ASN A 13 6.91 -9.38 -23.50
CA ASN A 13 6.95 -9.82 -24.90
C ASN A 13 7.84 -11.06 -25.14
N GLY A 14 7.93 -11.95 -24.14
CA GLY A 14 8.76 -13.16 -24.20
C GLY A 14 10.23 -12.96 -23.84
N GLU A 15 10.67 -11.73 -23.63
CA GLU A 15 12.04 -11.42 -23.21
C GLU A 15 12.12 -11.24 -21.69
N ARG A 16 13.19 -11.76 -21.09
CA ARG A 16 13.42 -11.62 -19.64
C ARG A 16 13.72 -10.18 -19.31
N VAL A 17 12.92 -9.61 -18.41
CA VAL A 17 13.22 -8.32 -17.80
C VAL A 17 14.22 -8.53 -16.69
N VAL A 18 15.35 -7.82 -16.76
CA VAL A 18 16.29 -7.70 -15.64
C VAL A 18 15.69 -6.67 -14.70
N LEU A 19 15.04 -7.14 -13.64
CA LEU A 19 14.65 -6.28 -12.53
C LEU A 19 15.95 -5.80 -11.89
N GLY A 20 16.05 -4.51 -11.58
CA GLY A 20 17.25 -3.91 -10.96
C GLY A 20 17.55 -4.42 -9.53
N ILE A 21 16.82 -5.42 -9.08
CA ILE A 21 16.97 -6.13 -7.81
C ILE A 21 17.78 -7.41 -8.02
N ASP A 22 18.53 -7.79 -6.99
CA ASP A 22 19.28 -9.03 -6.97
C ASP A 22 18.37 -10.21 -7.36
N THR A 23 18.86 -11.09 -8.24
CA THR A 23 18.14 -12.32 -8.64
C THR A 23 17.80 -13.22 -7.45
N LEU A 24 18.47 -13.07 -6.32
CA LEU A 24 18.16 -13.75 -5.07
C LEU A 24 16.81 -13.31 -4.49
N LEU A 25 16.35 -12.09 -4.78
CA LEU A 25 15.06 -11.56 -4.32
C LEU A 25 13.87 -11.98 -5.21
N GLN A 26 14.12 -12.66 -6.33
CA GLN A 26 13.06 -13.20 -7.20
C GLN A 26 12.57 -14.56 -6.69
N ARG A 27 12.22 -14.60 -5.41
CA ARG A 27 11.70 -15.81 -4.74
C ARG A 27 10.62 -15.44 -3.73
N PHE A 28 9.78 -16.41 -3.43
CA PHE A 28 8.86 -16.34 -2.30
C PHE A 28 8.59 -17.74 -1.77
N THR A 29 8.22 -17.83 -0.50
CA THR A 29 7.80 -19.07 0.14
C THR A 29 6.32 -18.97 0.46
N THR A 30 5.56 -19.99 0.09
CA THR A 30 4.14 -20.06 0.47
C THR A 30 3.99 -20.41 1.93
N GLN A 31 2.94 -19.92 2.59
CA GLN A 31 2.68 -20.22 3.99
C GLN A 31 2.57 -21.73 4.22
N PRO A 32 3.10 -22.27 5.33
CA PRO A 32 2.94 -23.69 5.67
C PRO A 32 1.49 -24.00 6.06
N LEU A 33 1.09 -25.24 5.87
CA LEU A 33 -0.19 -25.73 6.36
C LEU A 33 -0.02 -26.16 7.83
N TRP A 34 -0.16 -25.22 8.74
CA TRP A 34 0.09 -25.39 10.17
C TRP A 34 -1.15 -25.86 10.96
N GLN A 35 -2.37 -25.51 10.49
CA GLN A 35 -3.62 -25.78 11.17
C GLN A 35 -3.75 -27.27 11.53
N TYR A 36 -4.04 -27.56 12.79
CA TYR A 36 -4.15 -28.91 13.37
C TYR A 36 -2.88 -29.77 13.32
N ARG A 37 -1.69 -29.18 13.03
CA ARG A 37 -0.42 -29.90 12.89
C ARG A 37 0.63 -29.45 13.88
N PHE A 38 0.76 -28.14 14.05
CA PHE A 38 1.70 -27.49 14.96
C PHE A 38 1.19 -26.09 15.30
N ASP A 39 1.84 -25.41 16.22
CA ASP A 39 1.49 -24.03 16.58
C ASP A 39 1.66 -23.09 15.39
N PRO A 40 0.89 -21.99 15.33
CA PRO A 40 1.07 -20.98 14.28
C PRO A 40 2.50 -20.51 14.22
N PRO A 41 3.11 -20.39 13.03
CA PRO A 41 4.47 -19.84 12.92
C PRO A 41 4.52 -18.41 13.46
N SER A 42 5.56 -18.10 14.21
CA SER A 42 5.88 -16.71 14.56
C SER A 42 6.33 -15.95 13.32
N PHE A 43 5.99 -14.67 13.24
CA PHE A 43 6.37 -13.81 12.13
C PHE A 43 6.61 -12.38 12.58
N THR A 44 7.37 -11.65 11.78
CA THR A 44 7.71 -10.24 12.00
C THR A 44 7.00 -9.36 10.98
N VAL A 45 6.32 -8.32 11.46
CA VAL A 45 5.64 -7.33 10.63
C VAL A 45 6.39 -6.01 10.72
N ALA A 46 6.82 -5.47 9.57
CA ALA A 46 7.26 -4.09 9.49
C ALA A 46 6.06 -3.17 9.20
N LEU A 47 6.03 -2.01 9.85
CA LEU A 47 4.98 -1.00 9.68
C LEU A 47 5.63 0.32 9.28
N GLY A 48 5.04 1.02 8.31
CA GLY A 48 5.50 2.35 7.91
C GLY A 48 4.40 3.19 7.29
N SER A 49 4.57 4.52 7.37
CA SER A 49 3.71 5.52 6.74
C SER A 49 4.54 6.74 6.35
N CYS A 50 3.94 7.68 5.63
CA CYS A 50 4.51 9.01 5.35
C CYS A 50 5.86 8.93 4.61
N ALA A 51 5.92 8.15 3.54
CA ALA A 51 7.11 7.94 2.72
C ALA A 51 7.29 9.06 1.68
N PHE A 52 7.90 10.17 2.09
CA PHE A 52 8.14 11.30 1.20
C PHE A 52 9.44 11.10 0.39
N ILE A 53 9.33 10.95 -0.91
CA ILE A 53 10.46 10.89 -1.83
C ILE A 53 10.59 12.24 -2.54
N ASN A 54 11.75 12.87 -2.40
CA ASN A 54 12.01 14.18 -2.99
C ASN A 54 12.13 14.09 -4.51
N GLU A 55 11.61 15.10 -5.19
CA GLU A 55 11.78 15.34 -6.62
C GLU A 55 12.03 16.84 -6.84
N THR A 56 13.29 17.20 -7.04
CA THR A 56 13.78 18.59 -7.03
C THR A 56 13.04 19.51 -8.00
N GLU A 57 12.53 18.97 -9.10
CA GLU A 57 11.80 19.74 -10.12
C GLU A 57 10.44 20.25 -9.61
N PHE A 58 9.78 19.49 -8.74
CA PHE A 58 8.42 19.76 -8.28
C PHE A 58 8.32 20.15 -6.81
N ASP A 59 9.38 19.89 -6.04
CA ASP A 59 9.40 20.18 -4.62
C ASP A 59 9.94 21.61 -4.34
N ARG A 60 9.68 22.08 -3.13
CA ARG A 60 10.17 23.39 -2.68
C ARG A 60 11.69 23.48 -2.83
N PRO A 61 12.22 24.60 -3.31
CA PRO A 61 13.65 24.82 -3.36
C PRO A 61 14.24 24.83 -1.94
N GLY A 62 15.45 24.33 -1.78
CA GLY A 62 16.15 24.29 -0.52
C GLY A 62 16.55 22.87 -0.10
N ARG A 63 16.64 22.65 1.21
CA ARG A 63 17.00 21.32 1.73
C ARG A 63 15.86 20.33 1.51
N PRO A 64 16.12 19.16 0.89
CA PRO A 64 15.13 18.11 0.76
C PRO A 64 14.59 17.64 2.10
N TYR A 65 13.36 17.12 2.12
CA TYR A 65 12.81 16.43 3.29
C TYR A 65 13.51 15.09 3.49
N GLY A 66 13.65 14.69 4.76
CA GLY A 66 14.26 13.41 5.11
C GLY A 66 15.77 13.36 4.85
N GLY A 67 16.29 12.16 4.79
CA GLY A 67 17.69 11.83 4.55
C GLY A 67 17.94 11.18 3.20
N GLY A 68 18.77 10.14 3.16
CA GLY A 68 19.12 9.37 1.97
C GLY A 68 18.39 8.05 1.82
N TYR A 69 17.22 7.90 2.42
CA TYR A 69 16.34 6.70 2.30
C TYR A 69 16.89 5.40 2.89
N GLU A 70 17.97 5.47 3.68
CA GLU A 70 18.62 4.32 4.32
C GLU A 70 17.67 3.53 5.25
N ILE A 71 16.55 4.14 5.64
CA ILE A 71 15.50 3.47 6.42
C ILE A 71 14.94 2.24 5.68
N PHE A 72 14.82 2.30 4.37
CA PHE A 72 14.32 1.17 3.57
C PHE A 72 15.31 0.00 3.58
N ASP A 73 16.62 0.29 3.51
CA ASP A 73 17.66 -0.72 3.67
C ASP A 73 17.65 -1.32 5.07
N GLY A 74 17.52 -0.46 6.11
CA GLY A 74 17.44 -0.92 7.48
C GLY A 74 16.25 -1.85 7.75
N ILE A 75 15.07 -1.55 7.14
CA ILE A 75 13.91 -2.44 7.23
C ILE A 75 14.17 -3.75 6.47
N ALA A 76 14.76 -3.68 5.27
CA ALA A 76 15.08 -4.87 4.48
C ALA A 76 16.07 -5.79 5.18
N GLU A 77 17.04 -5.24 5.93
CA GLU A 77 18.02 -6.01 6.71
C GLU A 77 17.41 -6.77 7.89
N LEU A 78 16.26 -6.34 8.38
CA LEU A 78 15.50 -7.07 9.42
C LEU A 78 14.76 -8.28 8.86
N GLU A 79 14.72 -8.45 7.54
CA GLU A 79 14.04 -9.55 6.84
C GLU A 79 12.61 -9.80 7.38
N PRO A 80 11.72 -8.77 7.40
CA PRO A 80 10.36 -8.96 7.89
C PRO A 80 9.60 -9.95 7.01
N ASP A 81 8.66 -10.68 7.60
CA ASP A 81 7.80 -11.62 6.87
C ASP A 81 6.73 -10.91 6.04
N LEU A 82 6.37 -9.68 6.43
CA LEU A 82 5.51 -8.79 5.64
C LEU A 82 5.71 -7.33 6.03
N MET A 83 5.40 -6.41 5.10
CA MET A 83 5.39 -4.97 5.31
C MET A 83 3.99 -4.40 5.12
N LEU A 84 3.52 -3.60 6.08
CA LEU A 84 2.28 -2.83 5.98
C LEU A 84 2.59 -1.35 5.79
N TRP A 85 2.02 -0.78 4.74
CA TRP A 85 2.07 0.64 4.43
C TRP A 85 0.78 1.30 4.89
N LEU A 86 0.88 2.20 5.88
CA LEU A 86 -0.26 2.72 6.62
C LEU A 86 -0.73 4.10 6.14
N GLY A 87 -0.59 4.36 4.85
CA GLY A 87 -0.99 5.60 4.21
C GLY A 87 0.16 6.58 4.01
N ASP A 88 -0.08 7.60 3.19
CA ASP A 88 0.93 8.53 2.69
C ASP A 88 2.14 7.80 2.08
N ASN A 89 1.83 6.74 1.35
CA ASN A 89 2.85 5.92 0.72
C ASN A 89 3.55 6.67 -0.42
N VAL A 90 2.84 7.62 -1.02
CA VAL A 90 3.36 8.64 -1.93
C VAL A 90 2.73 9.98 -1.60
N TYR A 91 3.36 11.04 -2.01
CA TYR A 91 2.84 12.40 -1.85
C TYR A 91 2.58 12.99 -3.23
N PHE A 92 1.32 13.05 -3.63
CA PHE A 92 0.93 13.75 -4.86
C PHE A 92 1.26 15.24 -4.72
N ARG A 93 1.72 15.86 -5.82
CA ARG A 93 1.95 17.31 -5.93
C ARG A 93 0.81 17.94 -6.75
N GLU A 94 0.74 19.25 -6.75
CA GLU A 94 -0.27 19.98 -7.51
C GLU A 94 -0.28 19.61 -9.01
N VAL A 95 0.87 19.25 -9.56
CA VAL A 95 1.01 18.80 -10.96
C VAL A 95 0.42 17.40 -11.19
N ASP A 96 0.26 16.61 -10.14
CA ASP A 96 -0.23 15.22 -10.20
C ASP A 96 -1.77 15.14 -10.06
N PHE A 97 -2.39 16.05 -9.29
CA PHE A 97 -3.79 15.94 -8.84
C PHE A 97 -4.81 15.77 -9.96
N TYR A 98 -4.59 16.39 -11.11
CA TYR A 98 -5.58 16.48 -12.17
C TYR A 98 -5.26 15.60 -13.38
N SER A 99 -4.37 14.63 -13.23
CA SER A 99 -4.10 13.65 -14.27
C SER A 99 -3.71 12.29 -13.70
N ARG A 100 -4.29 11.24 -14.27
CA ARG A 100 -3.92 9.87 -13.91
C ARG A 100 -2.44 9.57 -14.19
N SER A 101 -1.91 10.12 -15.28
CA SER A 101 -0.47 9.99 -15.61
C SER A 101 0.43 10.66 -14.59
N GLY A 102 0.02 11.79 -14.00
CA GLY A 102 0.74 12.43 -12.88
C GLY A 102 0.76 11.54 -11.64
N MET A 103 -0.40 10.99 -11.27
CA MET A 103 -0.49 10.05 -10.15
C MET A 103 0.41 8.82 -10.38
N GLN A 104 0.38 8.22 -11.58
CA GLN A 104 1.24 7.10 -11.96
C GLN A 104 2.73 7.48 -11.95
N HIS A 105 3.06 8.70 -12.40
CA HIS A 105 4.43 9.21 -12.33
C HIS A 105 4.94 9.22 -10.90
N ARG A 106 4.13 9.70 -9.96
CA ARG A 106 4.52 9.79 -8.54
C ARG A 106 4.85 8.44 -7.93
N TYR A 107 4.01 7.44 -8.16
CA TYR A 107 4.30 6.06 -7.75
C TYR A 107 5.54 5.49 -8.45
N SER A 108 5.70 5.75 -9.74
CA SER A 108 6.85 5.27 -10.50
C SER A 108 8.14 5.94 -10.04
N HIS A 109 8.09 7.24 -9.71
CA HIS A 109 9.22 7.98 -9.15
C HIS A 109 9.69 7.37 -7.83
N MET A 110 8.77 7.16 -6.89
CA MET A 110 9.07 6.52 -5.61
C MET A 110 9.76 5.16 -5.80
N ARG A 111 9.23 4.33 -6.69
CA ARG A 111 9.76 2.97 -6.91
C ARG A 111 11.10 2.90 -7.63
N ARG A 112 11.64 4.04 -8.10
CA ARG A 112 13.01 4.12 -8.66
C ARG A 112 14.09 4.26 -7.59
N VAL A 113 13.73 4.53 -6.34
CA VAL A 113 14.69 4.63 -5.23
C VAL A 113 15.30 3.24 -4.99
N PRO A 114 16.63 3.09 -5.10
CA PRO A 114 17.29 1.78 -5.01
C PRO A 114 17.04 1.06 -3.67
N GLU A 115 17.10 1.80 -2.57
CA GLU A 115 16.88 1.30 -1.22
C GLU A 115 15.45 0.75 -1.07
N LEU A 116 14.47 1.46 -1.65
CA LEU A 116 13.08 1.00 -1.66
C LEU A 116 12.90 -0.25 -2.54
N GLN A 117 13.57 -0.32 -3.70
CA GLN A 117 13.51 -1.51 -4.56
C GLN A 117 14.00 -2.75 -3.82
N ARG A 118 15.06 -2.62 -3.02
CA ARG A 118 15.54 -3.70 -2.17
C ARG A 118 14.46 -4.14 -1.18
N LEU A 119 13.84 -3.22 -0.45
CA LEU A 119 12.76 -3.53 0.49
C LEU A 119 11.57 -4.18 -0.21
N LEU A 120 11.13 -3.64 -1.35
CA LEU A 120 10.00 -4.20 -2.12
C LEU A 120 10.26 -5.64 -2.61
N GLY A 121 11.51 -6.04 -2.74
CA GLY A 121 11.90 -7.41 -3.11
C GLY A 121 12.07 -8.36 -1.92
N THR A 122 12.02 -7.88 -0.68
CA THR A 122 12.34 -8.69 0.51
C THR A 122 11.16 -9.52 1.01
N CYS A 123 9.95 -8.95 1.04
CA CYS A 123 8.76 -9.58 1.60
C CYS A 123 7.49 -9.16 0.85
N PRO A 124 6.32 -9.79 1.11
CA PRO A 124 5.02 -9.29 0.68
C PRO A 124 4.70 -7.92 1.27
N HIS A 125 4.10 -7.04 0.46
CA HIS A 125 3.68 -5.69 0.84
C HIS A 125 2.17 -5.54 0.70
N TYR A 126 1.54 -5.01 1.75
CA TYR A 126 0.13 -4.63 1.75
C TYR A 126 0.01 -3.16 2.13
N ALA A 127 -0.94 -2.46 1.56
CA ALA A 127 -1.07 -1.02 1.76
C ALA A 127 -2.52 -0.58 1.99
N MET A 128 -2.67 0.44 2.80
CA MET A 128 -3.80 1.35 2.79
C MET A 128 -3.30 2.74 2.36
N TRP A 129 -4.19 3.64 2.07
CA TRP A 129 -3.84 5.03 1.75
C TRP A 129 -4.15 6.00 2.87
N ASP A 130 -3.64 7.24 2.75
CA ASP A 130 -4.15 8.40 3.46
C ASP A 130 -4.34 9.57 2.46
N ASP A 131 -4.38 10.82 2.89
CA ASP A 131 -4.76 11.93 2.01
C ASP A 131 -3.76 12.19 0.88
N HIS A 132 -2.47 12.03 1.11
CA HIS A 132 -1.45 12.36 0.11
C HIS A 132 -1.33 11.37 -1.05
N ASP A 133 -1.77 10.13 -0.87
CA ASP A 133 -1.90 9.15 -1.96
C ASP A 133 -3.34 9.02 -2.49
N TYR A 134 -4.27 9.79 -1.91
CA TYR A 134 -5.65 9.92 -2.35
C TYR A 134 -5.89 11.20 -3.18
N GLY A 135 -5.38 12.36 -2.74
CA GLY A 135 -5.61 13.65 -3.37
C GLY A 135 -4.85 14.80 -2.74
N PRO A 136 -5.36 16.02 -2.80
CA PRO A 136 -4.86 17.16 -2.04
C PRO A 136 -4.88 16.91 -0.53
N ASP A 137 -4.02 17.64 0.20
CA ASP A 137 -3.92 17.58 1.66
C ASP A 137 -5.30 17.63 2.32
N ASN A 138 -5.55 16.71 3.24
CA ASN A 138 -6.81 16.54 3.96
C ASN A 138 -8.06 16.28 3.09
N SER A 139 -7.92 15.82 1.85
CA SER A 139 -9.05 15.45 0.98
C SER A 139 -9.98 14.43 1.63
N ASP A 140 -11.26 14.53 1.31
CA ASP A 140 -12.32 13.68 1.81
C ASP A 140 -13.16 13.07 0.66
N ALA A 141 -14.31 12.48 0.96
CA ALA A 141 -15.20 11.84 -0.01
C ALA A 141 -15.63 12.73 -1.18
N SER A 142 -15.52 14.05 -1.03
CA SER A 142 -15.89 15.03 -2.07
C SER A 142 -14.82 15.18 -3.17
N TRP A 143 -13.62 14.60 -3.01
CA TRP A 143 -12.57 14.70 -4.02
C TRP A 143 -13.00 14.09 -5.36
N ILE A 144 -12.98 14.91 -6.40
CA ILE A 144 -13.56 14.56 -7.70
C ILE A 144 -12.78 13.50 -8.49
N HIS A 145 -11.48 13.34 -8.21
CA HIS A 145 -10.61 12.37 -8.89
C HIS A 145 -10.26 11.15 -8.02
N LYS A 146 -11.00 10.91 -6.95
CA LYS A 146 -10.79 9.76 -6.05
C LYS A 146 -10.78 8.41 -6.78
N ASP A 147 -11.59 8.25 -7.83
CA ASP A 147 -11.62 7.01 -8.60
C ASP A 147 -10.32 6.80 -9.40
N TRP A 148 -9.69 7.88 -9.88
CA TRP A 148 -8.37 7.79 -10.52
C TRP A 148 -7.28 7.43 -9.50
N ALA A 149 -7.34 8.01 -8.30
CA ALA A 149 -6.43 7.67 -7.21
C ALA A 149 -6.58 6.18 -6.83
N ALA A 150 -7.82 5.68 -6.66
CA ALA A 150 -8.09 4.28 -6.35
C ALA A 150 -7.58 3.33 -7.43
N GLN A 151 -7.83 3.66 -8.72
CA GLN A 151 -7.31 2.86 -9.84
C GLN A 151 -5.79 2.84 -9.85
N THR A 152 -5.15 4.01 -9.68
CA THR A 152 -3.69 4.11 -9.63
C THR A 152 -3.12 3.35 -8.45
N PHE A 153 -3.72 3.47 -7.26
CA PHE A 153 -3.33 2.70 -6.09
C PHE A 153 -3.33 1.18 -6.38
N GLY A 154 -4.41 0.67 -6.98
CA GLY A 154 -4.52 -0.75 -7.35
C GLY A 154 -3.52 -1.21 -8.41
N GLU A 155 -2.98 -0.32 -9.25
CA GLU A 155 -1.92 -0.63 -10.20
C GLU A 155 -0.56 -0.84 -9.53
N PHE A 156 -0.35 -0.22 -8.37
CA PHE A 156 0.93 -0.21 -7.67
C PHE A 156 0.96 -1.06 -6.39
N TRP A 157 -0.19 -1.40 -5.82
CA TRP A 157 -0.29 -2.24 -4.63
C TRP A 157 -1.08 -3.50 -4.92
N ALA A 158 -0.43 -4.65 -4.75
CA ALA A 158 -1.02 -5.97 -5.00
C ALA A 158 -1.78 -6.49 -3.77
N ASN A 159 -2.67 -5.68 -3.21
CA ASN A 159 -3.56 -6.13 -2.15
C ASN A 159 -4.45 -7.29 -2.64
N PRO A 160 -4.87 -8.21 -1.76
CA PRO A 160 -5.72 -9.34 -2.15
C PRO A 160 -7.08 -8.94 -2.74
N SER A 161 -7.59 -7.79 -2.35
CA SER A 161 -8.77 -7.14 -2.92
C SER A 161 -8.59 -5.63 -2.93
N GLN A 162 -9.35 -4.94 -3.77
CA GLN A 162 -9.45 -3.48 -3.77
C GLN A 162 -10.93 -3.11 -3.65
N GLY A 163 -11.28 -2.49 -2.52
CA GLY A 163 -12.66 -2.31 -2.12
C GLY A 163 -13.33 -3.64 -1.72
N LEU A 164 -14.57 -3.57 -1.32
CA LEU A 164 -15.37 -4.70 -0.88
C LEU A 164 -16.70 -4.72 -1.64
N PRO A 165 -17.28 -5.90 -1.95
CA PRO A 165 -18.60 -5.99 -2.55
C PRO A 165 -19.68 -5.25 -1.74
N ALA A 166 -19.60 -5.29 -0.40
CA ALA A 166 -20.50 -4.55 0.49
C ALA A 166 -20.41 -3.04 0.33
N LEU A 167 -19.28 -2.53 -0.17
CA LEU A 167 -19.02 -1.12 -0.46
C LEU A 167 -19.06 -0.83 -1.97
N GLN A 168 -19.72 -1.68 -2.76
CA GLN A 168 -19.79 -1.57 -4.23
C GLN A 168 -18.40 -1.52 -4.89
N ASN A 169 -17.38 -2.12 -4.27
CA ASN A 169 -15.98 -2.09 -4.65
C ASN A 169 -15.37 -0.66 -4.69
N GLN A 170 -15.95 0.29 -3.95
CA GLN A 170 -15.36 1.62 -3.80
C GLN A 170 -14.21 1.62 -2.82
N GLY A 171 -13.24 2.51 -3.06
CA GLY A 171 -12.09 2.70 -2.18
C GLY A 171 -11.05 1.57 -2.28
N VAL A 172 -10.26 1.42 -1.24
CA VAL A 172 -9.10 0.50 -1.20
C VAL A 172 -9.15 -0.48 -0.03
N THR A 173 -10.28 -0.56 0.66
CA THR A 173 -10.45 -1.49 1.79
C THR A 173 -10.10 -2.92 1.37
N THR A 174 -9.27 -3.57 2.18
CA THR A 174 -8.90 -4.98 1.97
C THR A 174 -8.75 -5.71 3.29
N SER A 175 -8.83 -7.03 3.26
CA SER A 175 -8.51 -7.88 4.40
C SER A 175 -7.80 -9.13 3.93
N PHE A 176 -6.95 -9.67 4.79
CA PHE A 176 -6.24 -10.92 4.52
C PHE A 176 -5.85 -11.59 5.84
N LYS A 177 -5.56 -12.88 5.74
CA LYS A 177 -5.02 -13.65 6.86
C LYS A 177 -3.55 -13.97 6.60
N PHE A 178 -2.73 -13.76 7.61
CA PHE A 178 -1.35 -14.21 7.63
C PHE A 178 -1.14 -15.08 8.88
N HIS A 179 -0.88 -16.36 8.68
CA HIS A 179 -0.91 -17.39 9.70
C HIS A 179 -2.23 -17.41 10.49
N ASP A 180 -2.22 -17.05 11.77
CA ASP A 180 -3.38 -17.01 12.67
C ASP A 180 -3.90 -15.58 12.93
N VAL A 181 -3.31 -14.56 12.28
CA VAL A 181 -3.69 -13.16 12.42
C VAL A 181 -4.49 -12.68 11.22
N ASP A 182 -5.64 -12.07 11.47
CA ASP A 182 -6.45 -11.38 10.46
C ASP A 182 -6.11 -9.90 10.42
N PHE A 183 -5.82 -9.40 9.23
CA PHE A 183 -5.49 -8.00 8.96
C PHE A 183 -6.66 -7.34 8.21
N PHE A 184 -7.06 -6.16 8.69
CA PHE A 184 -8.08 -5.31 8.09
C PHE A 184 -7.47 -3.96 7.78
N LEU A 185 -7.24 -3.67 6.49
CA LEU A 185 -6.74 -2.38 6.03
C LEU A 185 -7.94 -1.54 5.57
N LEU A 186 -8.29 -0.55 6.36
CA LEU A 186 -9.51 0.24 6.17
C LEU A 186 -9.24 1.47 5.31
N ASP A 187 -10.22 1.83 4.50
CA ASP A 187 -10.20 3.08 3.74
C ASP A 187 -10.65 4.24 4.62
N ASN A 188 -9.75 5.17 4.88
CA ASN A 188 -9.99 6.33 5.74
C ASN A 188 -10.28 7.61 4.95
N ARG A 189 -10.44 7.55 3.62
CA ARG A 189 -10.64 8.71 2.74
C ARG A 189 -11.92 8.67 1.92
N SER A 190 -12.20 7.55 1.23
CA SER A 190 -13.34 7.48 0.31
C SER A 190 -14.70 7.77 0.93
N PHE A 191 -14.83 7.52 2.24
CA PHE A 191 -16.07 7.70 2.98
C PHE A 191 -16.01 8.83 4.00
N ARG A 192 -14.87 9.53 4.06
CA ARG A 192 -14.63 10.57 5.05
C ARG A 192 -15.51 11.79 4.80
N VAL A 193 -16.06 12.33 5.88
CA VAL A 193 -16.67 13.66 5.93
C VAL A 193 -15.91 14.47 6.98
N ASN A 194 -15.30 15.57 6.56
CA ASN A 194 -14.51 16.40 7.45
C ASN A 194 -15.36 17.06 8.56
N HIS A 195 -14.70 17.39 9.66
CA HIS A 195 -15.36 17.93 10.86
C HIS A 195 -15.97 19.32 10.67
N ASP A 196 -15.53 20.06 9.68
CA ASP A 196 -16.03 21.39 9.30
C ASP A 196 -17.17 21.34 8.27
N ASN A 197 -17.59 20.14 7.85
CA ASN A 197 -18.72 19.98 6.95
C ASN A 197 -20.02 20.43 7.65
N VAL A 198 -20.76 21.38 7.03
CA VAL A 198 -21.96 21.96 7.62
C VAL A 198 -23.25 21.23 7.19
N THR A 199 -23.17 20.28 6.29
CA THR A 199 -24.33 19.59 5.72
C THR A 199 -24.43 18.11 6.08
N GLN A 200 -23.32 17.50 6.49
CA GLN A 200 -23.24 16.08 6.83
C GLN A 200 -22.57 15.90 8.20
N GLN A 201 -22.88 14.80 8.87
CA GLN A 201 -22.21 14.45 10.11
C GLN A 201 -20.75 14.03 9.84
N PRO A 202 -19.78 14.54 10.58
CA PRO A 202 -18.39 14.12 10.46
C PRO A 202 -18.23 12.61 10.68
N GLN A 203 -17.45 11.99 9.80
CA GLN A 203 -17.10 10.57 9.89
C GLN A 203 -15.77 10.30 9.22
N VAL A 204 -15.12 9.20 9.53
CA VAL A 204 -13.85 8.78 8.90
C VAL A 204 -14.06 7.58 7.99
N LEU A 205 -14.67 6.51 8.49
CA LEU A 205 -14.72 5.23 7.80
C LEU A 205 -16.02 4.99 7.01
N GLY A 206 -17.09 5.77 7.30
CA GLY A 206 -18.42 5.49 6.79
C GLY A 206 -19.13 4.33 7.51
N PRO A 207 -20.46 4.39 7.64
CA PRO A 207 -21.22 3.39 8.38
C PRO A 207 -21.14 1.99 7.75
N GLU A 208 -21.19 1.89 6.45
CA GLU A 208 -21.17 0.61 5.73
C GLU A 208 -19.85 -0.14 5.94
N GLN A 209 -18.72 0.58 5.96
CA GLN A 209 -17.42 -0.03 6.23
C GLN A 209 -17.30 -0.47 7.69
N VAL A 210 -17.82 0.31 8.61
CA VAL A 210 -17.87 -0.05 10.05
C VAL A 210 -18.75 -1.27 10.27
N ASP A 211 -19.93 -1.32 9.67
CA ASP A 211 -20.85 -2.45 9.76
C ASP A 211 -20.22 -3.73 9.20
N TRP A 212 -19.55 -3.62 8.05
CA TRP A 212 -18.78 -4.73 7.49
C TRP A 212 -17.69 -5.22 8.44
N LEU A 213 -16.89 -4.30 9.00
CA LEU A 213 -15.81 -4.64 9.94
C LEU A 213 -16.36 -5.35 11.18
N MET A 214 -17.44 -4.82 11.76
CA MET A 214 -18.07 -5.40 12.94
C MET A 214 -18.60 -6.81 12.69
N GLN A 215 -19.07 -7.10 11.48
CA GLN A 215 -19.48 -8.44 11.08
C GLN A 215 -18.26 -9.35 10.85
N ALA A 216 -17.23 -8.86 10.17
CA ALA A 216 -16.03 -9.63 9.88
C ALA A 216 -15.25 -10.04 11.15
N LEU A 217 -15.28 -9.22 12.19
CA LEU A 217 -14.65 -9.52 13.49
C LEU A 217 -15.37 -10.61 14.30
N GLN A 218 -16.52 -11.11 13.85
CA GLN A 218 -17.27 -12.17 14.55
C GLN A 218 -16.90 -13.58 14.07
N TYR A 219 -16.10 -13.70 13.04
CA TYR A 219 -15.68 -14.97 12.44
C TYR A 219 -14.17 -15.20 12.63
#